data_6196e5855576ac3e02cbdb27472fae86
#
_entry.id   6196e5855576ac3e02cbdb27472fae86
#
_cell.length_a   1.000
_cell.length_b   1.000
_cell.length_c   1.000
_cell.angle_alpha   90.00
_cell.angle_beta   90.00
_cell.angle_gamma   90.00
#
_symmetry.space_group_name_H-M   'P 1'
#
loop_
_entity.id
_entity.type
_entity.pdbx_description
1 polymer ?
#
loop_
_entity_poly.entity_id
_entity_poly.type
_entity_poly.pdbx_seq_one_letter_code
_entity_poly.pdbx_strand_id
1 'polypeptide(L)'
;MNRIHITLCHSLCILVLVFSSKLAAVEPIRVVLEFTPDLDNGRRSFEICARCHLPEAWGNDDGTYPQIAGQHVNVLMKQLLDIRSGRRNNPSMQPFVQERTIGGYQDLSDVVAYISTLPMNPAHNRGPWPEGSAEYESGERLYRQHCSSCHGQSGEGNNELSYPRLQGQHYNYMKRQARLARDRLRRIEPVMASLFTTLTEQDFDQVLNYVSHLPVPVSDLAPDTAWRNPDFK
;
A
#
# COMPACT_ATOMS: atom_id res chain seq x y z
N MET A 1 64.83 59.00 19.06
CA MET A 1 64.23 58.84 17.72
C MET A 1 63.95 57.34 17.54
N ASN A 2 62.76 56.87 18.00
CA ASN A 2 62.44 55.48 17.95
C ASN A 2 61.46 55.24 16.76
N ARG A 3 61.83 54.41 15.82
CA ARG A 3 60.98 53.95 14.72
C ARG A 3 60.29 52.68 15.17
N ILE A 4 58.97 52.75 15.23
CA ILE A 4 58.12 51.61 15.49
C ILE A 4 57.80 50.92 14.14
N HIS A 5 58.25 49.67 14.00
CA HIS A 5 57.89 48.83 12.85
C HIS A 5 56.58 48.14 13.18
N ILE A 6 55.54 48.50 12.44
CA ILE A 6 54.22 47.80 12.48
C ILE A 6 54.25 46.65 11.47
N THR A 7 54.31 45.43 11.98
CA THR A 7 54.25 44.24 11.16
C THR A 7 52.77 43.90 10.95
N LEU A 8 52.28 44.08 9.72
CA LEU A 8 50.91 43.64 9.32
C LEU A 8 50.87 42.11 9.18
N CYS A 9 50.20 41.45 10.08
CA CYS A 9 49.90 40.03 9.97
C CYS A 9 48.61 39.82 9.15
N HIS A 10 48.78 39.38 7.89
CA HIS A 10 47.65 39.04 7.05
C HIS A 10 47.16 37.62 7.39
N SER A 11 46.11 37.52 8.21
CA SER A 11 45.42 36.25 8.44
C SER A 11 44.56 35.95 7.23
N LEU A 12 45.01 34.99 6.43
CA LEU A 12 44.25 34.43 5.31
C LEU A 12 43.23 33.45 5.89
N CYS A 13 41.97 33.89 6.12
CA CYS A 13 40.85 33.00 6.45
C CYS A 13 40.46 32.20 5.19
N ILE A 14 40.91 30.94 5.11
CA ILE A 14 40.45 30.00 4.11
C ILE A 14 39.06 29.53 4.57
N LEU A 15 38.01 30.06 3.92
CA LEU A 15 36.63 29.62 4.09
C LEU A 15 36.46 28.29 3.36
N VAL A 16 36.59 27.18 4.10
CA VAL A 16 36.28 25.83 3.56
C VAL A 16 34.76 25.71 3.49
N LEU A 17 34.21 25.96 2.29
CA LEU A 17 32.83 25.62 1.97
C LEU A 17 32.69 24.08 1.91
N VAL A 18 32.27 23.48 3.01
CA VAL A 18 31.88 22.09 3.03
C VAL A 18 30.55 21.99 2.28
N PHE A 19 30.60 21.69 1.00
CA PHE A 19 29.43 21.22 0.24
C PHE A 19 29.04 19.86 0.79
N SER A 20 28.17 19.85 1.81
CA SER A 20 27.44 18.63 2.18
C SER A 20 26.46 18.29 1.05
N SER A 21 26.94 17.54 0.06
CA SER A 21 26.08 16.86 -0.88
C SER A 21 25.23 15.85 -0.07
N LYS A 22 24.00 16.27 0.29
CA LYS A 22 22.97 15.31 0.70
C LYS A 22 22.75 14.41 -0.51
N LEU A 23 23.40 13.25 -0.51
CA LEU A 23 23.02 12.15 -1.38
C LEU A 23 21.56 11.85 -0.99
N ALA A 24 20.62 12.35 -1.80
CA ALA A 24 19.21 12.00 -1.63
C ALA A 24 19.15 10.48 -1.80
N ALA A 25 18.87 9.76 -0.71
CA ALA A 25 18.63 8.33 -0.79
C ALA A 25 17.50 8.10 -1.79
N VAL A 26 17.80 7.48 -2.92
CA VAL A 26 16.80 7.12 -3.92
C VAL A 26 15.80 6.22 -3.21
N GLU A 27 14.53 6.61 -3.22
CA GLU A 27 13.47 5.80 -2.61
C GLU A 27 13.49 4.40 -3.25
N PRO A 28 13.60 3.33 -2.47
CA PRO A 28 13.71 1.96 -3.01
C PRO A 28 12.62 1.62 -4.02
N ILE A 29 11.43 2.20 -3.85
CA ILE A 29 10.31 2.00 -4.77
C ILE A 29 10.62 2.51 -6.20
N ARG A 30 11.33 3.63 -6.36
CA ARG A 30 11.68 4.16 -7.69
C ARG A 30 12.60 3.22 -8.43
N VAL A 31 13.58 2.65 -7.75
CA VAL A 31 14.52 1.68 -8.33
C VAL A 31 13.76 0.44 -8.82
N VAL A 32 12.80 -0.05 -8.04
CA VAL A 32 12.07 -1.27 -8.39
C VAL A 32 11.09 -1.06 -9.55
N LEU A 33 10.56 0.15 -9.70
CA LEU A 33 9.66 0.49 -10.81
C LEU A 33 10.37 0.66 -12.17
N GLU A 34 11.70 0.70 -12.18
CA GLU A 34 12.50 0.73 -13.42
C GLU A 34 12.73 -0.68 -14.01
N PHE A 35 12.43 -1.76 -13.27
CA PHE A 35 12.56 -3.11 -13.78
C PHE A 35 11.45 -3.47 -14.77
N THR A 36 11.80 -4.17 -15.85
CA THR A 36 10.83 -4.82 -16.71
C THR A 36 10.38 -6.12 -16.04
N PRO A 37 9.08 -6.28 -15.69
CA PRO A 37 8.61 -7.48 -15.00
C PRO A 37 8.63 -8.73 -15.88
N ASP A 38 9.07 -9.84 -15.29
CA ASP A 38 8.90 -11.20 -15.83
C ASP A 38 7.68 -11.85 -15.13
N LEU A 39 6.56 -11.96 -15.85
CA LEU A 39 5.31 -12.51 -15.29
C LEU A 39 5.42 -14.00 -14.97
N ASP A 40 6.25 -14.78 -15.70
CA ASP A 40 6.47 -16.19 -15.41
C ASP A 40 7.26 -16.35 -14.11
N ASN A 41 8.26 -15.51 -13.87
CA ASN A 41 8.96 -15.48 -12.60
C ASN A 41 8.02 -14.99 -11.48
N GLY A 42 7.19 -13.99 -11.77
CA GLY A 42 6.18 -13.48 -10.84
C GLY A 42 5.19 -14.56 -10.40
N ARG A 43 4.71 -15.38 -11.35
CA ARG A 43 3.84 -16.52 -11.08
C ARG A 43 4.52 -17.54 -10.14
N ARG A 44 5.76 -17.93 -10.42
CA ARG A 44 6.52 -18.86 -9.55
C ARG A 44 6.74 -18.27 -8.16
N SER A 45 7.12 -17.00 -8.10
CA SER A 45 7.32 -16.30 -6.80
C SER A 45 6.02 -16.15 -6.01
N PHE A 46 4.87 -16.10 -6.67
CA PHE A 46 3.57 -16.00 -6.02
C PHE A 46 3.15 -17.30 -5.30
N GLU A 47 3.70 -18.45 -5.64
CA GLU A 47 3.35 -19.74 -5.00
C GLU A 47 3.44 -19.70 -3.46
N ILE A 48 4.44 -19.01 -2.92
CA ILE A 48 4.57 -18.88 -1.47
C ILE A 48 3.51 -17.97 -0.88
N CYS A 49 3.07 -16.95 -1.62
CA CYS A 49 2.03 -15.99 -1.22
C CYS A 49 0.65 -16.65 -1.25
N ALA A 50 0.41 -17.51 -2.24
CA ALA A 50 -0.84 -18.24 -2.44
C ALA A 50 -1.24 -19.12 -1.24
N ARG A 51 -0.29 -19.54 -0.41
CA ARG A 51 -0.57 -20.33 0.81
C ARG A 51 -1.47 -19.61 1.80
N CYS A 52 -1.47 -18.28 1.79
CA CYS A 52 -2.27 -17.44 2.66
C CYS A 52 -3.30 -16.60 1.88
N HIS A 53 -2.87 -16.04 0.73
CA HIS A 53 -3.73 -15.19 -0.09
C HIS A 53 -4.60 -15.98 -1.07
N LEU A 54 -4.53 -17.31 -1.07
CA LEU A 54 -5.13 -18.25 -2.02
C LEU A 54 -4.51 -18.15 -3.43
N PRO A 55 -4.63 -19.19 -4.27
CA PRO A 55 -4.17 -19.15 -5.65
C PRO A 55 -4.77 -18.01 -6.48
N GLU A 56 -5.99 -17.62 -6.17
CA GLU A 56 -6.73 -16.53 -6.80
C GLU A 56 -6.30 -15.14 -6.28
N ALA A 57 -5.46 -15.08 -5.25
CA ALA A 57 -5.07 -13.85 -4.54
C ALA A 57 -6.26 -13.10 -3.89
N TRP A 58 -7.35 -13.82 -3.58
CA TRP A 58 -8.59 -13.26 -3.05
C TRP A 58 -8.57 -13.08 -1.53
N GLY A 59 -7.67 -13.78 -0.81
CA GLY A 59 -7.67 -13.76 0.64
C GLY A 59 -8.89 -14.46 1.23
N ASN A 60 -9.35 -14.00 2.40
CA ASN A 60 -10.51 -14.60 3.06
C ASN A 60 -11.45 -13.58 3.71
N ASP A 61 -12.72 -13.96 3.84
CA ASP A 61 -13.81 -13.10 4.28
C ASP A 61 -13.71 -12.65 5.74
N ASP A 62 -12.99 -13.41 6.59
CA ASP A 62 -12.72 -12.99 7.97
C ASP A 62 -11.71 -11.82 8.05
N GLY A 63 -11.10 -11.46 6.93
CA GLY A 63 -10.13 -10.38 6.82
C GLY A 63 -8.74 -10.69 7.37
N THR A 64 -8.45 -11.96 7.71
CA THR A 64 -7.10 -12.36 8.14
C THR A 64 -6.10 -12.15 7.01
N TYR A 65 -6.47 -12.53 5.79
CA TYR A 65 -5.69 -12.30 4.57
C TYR A 65 -6.47 -11.40 3.61
N PRO A 66 -5.88 -10.28 3.15
CA PRO A 66 -6.56 -9.40 2.19
C PRO A 66 -6.65 -10.01 0.80
N GLN A 67 -7.64 -9.56 0.04
CA GLN A 67 -7.57 -9.63 -1.40
C GLN A 67 -6.41 -8.75 -1.89
N ILE A 68 -5.53 -9.32 -2.71
CA ILE A 68 -4.43 -8.60 -3.36
C ILE A 68 -4.52 -8.65 -4.89
N ALA A 69 -5.41 -9.50 -5.43
CA ALA A 69 -5.73 -9.53 -6.86
C ALA A 69 -6.18 -8.15 -7.35
N GLY A 70 -5.73 -7.74 -8.53
CA GLY A 70 -6.10 -6.48 -9.17
C GLY A 70 -5.68 -5.21 -8.43
N GLN A 71 -4.88 -5.31 -7.38
CA GLN A 71 -4.33 -4.15 -6.69
C GLN A 71 -3.22 -3.50 -7.52
N HIS A 72 -3.05 -2.20 -7.40
CA HIS A 72 -2.02 -1.43 -8.08
C HIS A 72 -0.60 -1.92 -7.77
N VAL A 73 0.22 -2.05 -8.81
CA VAL A 73 1.62 -2.49 -8.72
C VAL A 73 2.41 -1.66 -7.71
N ASN A 74 2.31 -0.32 -7.78
CA ASN A 74 3.04 0.57 -6.89
C ASN A 74 2.59 0.45 -5.44
N VAL A 75 1.30 0.18 -5.21
CA VAL A 75 0.76 -0.07 -3.87
C VAL A 75 1.29 -1.39 -3.31
N LEU A 76 1.22 -2.48 -4.09
CA LEU A 76 1.76 -3.78 -3.68
C LEU A 76 3.25 -3.67 -3.37
N MET A 77 4.02 -3.05 -4.28
CA MET A 77 5.46 -2.83 -4.10
C MET A 77 5.76 -2.07 -2.81
N LYS A 78 5.09 -0.92 -2.61
CA LYS A 78 5.25 -0.14 -1.39
C LYS A 78 4.97 -0.96 -0.14
N GLN A 79 3.89 -1.74 -0.13
CA GLN A 79 3.52 -2.57 1.02
C GLN A 79 4.57 -3.65 1.32
N LEU A 80 5.09 -4.34 0.29
CA LEU A 80 6.12 -5.36 0.48
C LEU A 80 7.44 -4.75 0.98
N LEU A 81 7.86 -3.62 0.43
CA LEU A 81 9.05 -2.89 0.88
C LEU A 81 8.91 -2.35 2.31
N ASP A 82 7.74 -1.83 2.66
CA ASP A 82 7.45 -1.35 4.01
C ASP A 82 7.48 -2.49 5.05
N ILE A 83 6.97 -3.67 4.68
CA ILE A 83 7.05 -4.86 5.54
C ILE A 83 8.49 -5.37 5.62
N ARG A 84 9.20 -5.48 4.49
CA ARG A 84 10.60 -5.93 4.43
C ARG A 84 11.51 -5.08 5.32
N SER A 85 11.35 -3.77 5.27
CA SER A 85 12.16 -2.80 6.04
C SER A 85 11.68 -2.61 7.50
N GLY A 86 10.56 -3.22 7.90
CA GLY A 86 9.94 -3.03 9.23
C GLY A 86 9.19 -1.71 9.38
N ARG A 87 9.07 -0.88 8.34
CA ARG A 87 8.23 0.34 8.39
C ARG A 87 6.76 0.00 8.60
N ARG A 88 6.28 -1.11 8.04
CA ARG A 88 4.98 -1.69 8.34
C ARG A 88 5.17 -2.93 9.19
N ASN A 89 4.76 -2.86 10.46
CA ASN A 89 4.76 -4.02 11.33
C ASN A 89 3.73 -5.05 10.85
N ASN A 90 4.21 -6.17 10.35
CA ASN A 90 3.38 -7.33 9.96
C ASN A 90 4.19 -8.62 10.17
N PRO A 91 4.21 -9.15 11.41
CA PRO A 91 5.01 -10.31 11.76
C PRO A 91 4.71 -11.54 10.90
N SER A 92 3.45 -11.73 10.49
CA SER A 92 3.05 -12.86 9.65
C SER A 92 3.64 -12.80 8.25
N MET A 93 3.75 -11.61 7.65
CA MET A 93 4.27 -11.42 6.30
C MET A 93 5.80 -11.23 6.27
N GLN A 94 6.38 -10.70 7.34
CA GLN A 94 7.77 -10.28 7.39
C GLN A 94 8.77 -11.38 6.95
N PRO A 95 8.64 -12.67 7.33
CA PRO A 95 9.56 -13.71 6.87
C PRO A 95 9.49 -13.98 5.37
N PHE A 96 8.32 -13.78 4.75
CA PHE A 96 8.08 -14.11 3.33
C PHE A 96 8.58 -13.03 2.38
N VAL A 97 8.70 -11.78 2.84
CA VAL A 97 9.17 -10.66 2.01
C VAL A 97 10.67 -10.41 2.08
N GLN A 98 11.42 -11.22 2.84
CA GLN A 98 12.87 -11.11 2.93
C GLN A 98 13.56 -11.58 1.65
N GLU A 99 14.70 -10.97 1.32
CA GLU A 99 15.47 -11.30 0.11
C GLU A 99 15.84 -12.78 0.02
N ARG A 100 16.20 -13.39 1.15
CA ARG A 100 16.48 -14.84 1.25
C ARG A 100 15.28 -15.74 0.93
N THR A 101 14.06 -15.21 0.95
CA THR A 101 12.82 -15.97 0.76
C THR A 101 12.22 -15.74 -0.62
N ILE A 102 12.03 -14.46 -1.00
CA ILE A 102 11.38 -14.09 -2.25
C ILE A 102 12.36 -13.57 -3.31
N GLY A 103 13.63 -13.32 -2.92
CA GLY A 103 14.62 -12.74 -3.81
C GLY A 103 14.74 -11.22 -3.74
N GLY A 104 15.40 -10.64 -4.74
CA GLY A 104 15.74 -9.23 -4.82
C GLY A 104 14.61 -8.34 -5.28
N TYR A 105 14.98 -7.18 -5.77
CA TYR A 105 14.01 -6.18 -6.25
C TYR A 105 13.35 -6.59 -7.57
N GLN A 106 14.07 -7.32 -8.44
CA GLN A 106 13.49 -7.86 -9.67
C GLN A 106 12.35 -8.84 -9.33
N ASP A 107 12.59 -9.79 -8.39
CA ASP A 107 11.57 -10.77 -7.99
C ASP A 107 10.34 -10.10 -7.36
N LEU A 108 10.54 -9.00 -6.60
CA LEU A 108 9.42 -8.20 -6.11
C LEU A 108 8.66 -7.52 -7.25
N SER A 109 9.36 -6.98 -8.25
CA SER A 109 8.72 -6.39 -9.43
C SER A 109 7.88 -7.41 -10.19
N ASP A 110 8.42 -8.60 -10.38
CA ASP A 110 7.78 -9.69 -11.10
C ASP A 110 6.50 -10.15 -10.40
N VAL A 111 6.59 -10.41 -9.09
CA VAL A 111 5.45 -10.92 -8.32
C VAL A 111 4.32 -9.91 -8.18
N VAL A 112 4.62 -8.61 -7.97
CA VAL A 112 3.55 -7.61 -7.88
C VAL A 112 2.90 -7.34 -9.23
N ALA A 113 3.66 -7.41 -10.32
CA ALA A 113 3.11 -7.33 -11.67
C ALA A 113 2.17 -8.50 -11.94
N TYR A 114 2.59 -9.75 -11.64
CA TYR A 114 1.73 -10.92 -11.78
C TYR A 114 0.43 -10.77 -10.95
N ILE A 115 0.53 -10.43 -9.66
CA ILE A 115 -0.64 -10.27 -8.78
C ILE A 115 -1.62 -9.23 -9.33
N SER A 116 -1.11 -8.14 -9.89
CA SER A 116 -1.95 -7.06 -10.44
C SER A 116 -2.79 -7.48 -11.65
N THR A 117 -2.40 -8.55 -12.35
CA THR A 117 -3.13 -9.11 -13.50
C THR A 117 -4.24 -10.08 -13.09
N LEU A 118 -4.24 -10.56 -11.84
CA LEU A 118 -5.23 -11.53 -11.39
C LEU A 118 -6.60 -10.88 -11.21
N PRO A 119 -7.69 -11.54 -11.68
CA PRO A 119 -9.04 -10.99 -11.53
C PRO A 119 -9.48 -11.02 -10.07
N MET A 120 -10.24 -9.98 -9.69
CA MET A 120 -10.74 -9.79 -8.34
C MET A 120 -11.92 -10.71 -8.01
N ASN A 121 -12.12 -11.01 -6.74
CA ASN A 121 -13.25 -11.79 -6.24
C ASN A 121 -14.58 -11.05 -6.48
N PRO A 122 -15.54 -11.63 -7.21
CA PRO A 122 -16.86 -11.01 -7.40
C PRO A 122 -17.73 -11.00 -6.14
N ALA A 123 -17.38 -11.79 -5.11
CA ALA A 123 -18.15 -11.94 -3.87
C ALA A 123 -17.29 -11.75 -2.62
N HIS A 124 -16.49 -10.68 -2.60
CA HIS A 124 -15.71 -10.32 -1.41
C HIS A 124 -16.61 -9.97 -0.21
N ASN A 125 -16.09 -10.09 1.01
CA ASN A 125 -16.83 -9.76 2.23
C ASN A 125 -17.22 -8.28 2.25
N ARG A 126 -18.52 -8.02 2.41
CA ARG A 126 -19.10 -6.68 2.55
C ARG A 126 -19.46 -6.38 4.00
N GLY A 127 -19.60 -5.11 4.32
CA GLY A 127 -20.05 -4.66 5.63
C GLY A 127 -21.55 -4.94 5.87
N PRO A 128 -22.00 -4.82 7.13
CA PRO A 128 -23.32 -5.29 7.54
C PRO A 128 -24.48 -4.38 7.12
N TRP A 129 -24.23 -3.13 6.76
CA TRP A 129 -25.28 -2.16 6.46
C TRP A 129 -25.55 -2.09 4.97
N PRO A 130 -26.74 -2.50 4.52
CA PRO A 130 -27.08 -2.53 3.10
C PRO A 130 -27.22 -1.11 2.53
N GLU A 131 -27.15 -1.02 1.21
CA GLU A 131 -27.43 0.20 0.46
C GLU A 131 -28.81 0.76 0.85
N GLY A 132 -28.88 2.09 1.06
CA GLY A 132 -30.07 2.78 1.51
C GLY A 132 -30.29 2.78 3.03
N SER A 133 -29.45 2.11 3.84
CA SER A 133 -29.50 2.29 5.29
C SER A 133 -28.86 3.62 5.71
N ALA A 134 -29.25 4.13 6.88
CA ALA A 134 -28.72 5.41 7.38
C ALA A 134 -27.18 5.37 7.57
N GLU A 135 -26.66 4.24 7.99
CA GLU A 135 -25.23 3.99 8.16
C GLU A 135 -24.48 3.97 6.83
N TYR A 136 -25.08 3.34 5.80
CA TYR A 136 -24.53 3.31 4.44
C TYR A 136 -24.46 4.74 3.86
N GLU A 137 -25.56 5.50 3.93
CA GLU A 137 -25.63 6.89 3.45
C GLU A 137 -24.68 7.82 4.21
N SER A 138 -24.53 7.60 5.52
CA SER A 138 -23.53 8.32 6.31
C SER A 138 -22.11 7.99 5.84
N GLY A 139 -21.81 6.71 5.60
CA GLY A 139 -20.53 6.25 5.05
C GLY A 139 -20.22 6.87 3.68
N GLU A 140 -21.23 6.97 2.81
CA GLU A 140 -21.11 7.63 1.51
C GLU A 140 -20.70 9.10 1.65
N ARG A 141 -21.42 9.87 2.49
CA ARG A 141 -21.10 11.28 2.71
C ARG A 141 -19.69 11.47 3.24
N LEU A 142 -19.31 10.69 4.24
CA LEU A 142 -17.98 10.74 4.83
C LEU A 142 -16.88 10.34 3.82
N TYR A 143 -17.13 9.30 3.01
CA TYR A 143 -16.21 8.89 1.96
C TYR A 143 -15.98 10.00 0.93
N ARG A 144 -17.06 10.60 0.42
CA ARG A 144 -16.98 11.70 -0.54
C ARG A 144 -16.23 12.90 0.03
N GLN A 145 -16.42 13.19 1.31
CA GLN A 145 -15.82 14.35 1.99
C GLN A 145 -14.33 14.14 2.29
N HIS A 146 -13.92 12.94 2.69
CA HIS A 146 -12.61 12.71 3.29
C HIS A 146 -11.70 11.75 2.53
N CYS A 147 -12.24 10.91 1.66
CA CYS A 147 -11.50 9.79 1.09
C CYS A 147 -11.37 9.86 -0.44
N SER A 148 -12.43 10.30 -1.13
CA SER A 148 -12.54 10.21 -2.59
C SER A 148 -11.47 11.02 -3.34
N SER A 149 -10.94 12.09 -2.77
CA SER A 149 -9.90 12.91 -3.39
C SER A 149 -8.59 12.14 -3.66
N CYS A 150 -8.30 11.12 -2.84
CA CYS A 150 -7.12 10.27 -3.00
C CYS A 150 -7.48 8.88 -3.55
N HIS A 151 -8.57 8.29 -3.03
CA HIS A 151 -8.95 6.92 -3.37
C HIS A 151 -9.87 6.81 -4.59
N GLY A 152 -10.25 7.93 -5.21
CA GLY A 152 -11.17 7.99 -6.35
C GLY A 152 -12.63 7.95 -5.94
N GLN A 153 -13.53 8.25 -6.89
CA GLN A 153 -14.97 8.30 -6.62
C GLN A 153 -15.58 6.92 -6.38
N SER A 154 -15.02 5.90 -7.01
CA SER A 154 -15.45 4.49 -6.91
C SER A 154 -14.48 3.63 -6.07
N GLY A 155 -13.51 4.23 -5.38
CA GLY A 155 -12.51 3.49 -4.64
C GLY A 155 -11.43 2.85 -5.51
N GLU A 156 -11.26 3.33 -6.73
CA GLU A 156 -10.30 2.81 -7.72
C GLU A 156 -8.83 3.09 -7.37
N GLY A 157 -8.56 4.09 -6.53
CA GLY A 157 -7.21 4.49 -6.15
C GLY A 157 -6.42 5.18 -7.26
N ASN A 158 -5.10 5.22 -7.11
CA ASN A 158 -4.19 5.77 -8.11
C ASN A 158 -2.83 5.06 -8.04
N ASN A 159 -2.45 4.38 -9.12
CA ASN A 159 -1.19 3.63 -9.18
C ASN A 159 0.03 4.53 -9.03
N GLU A 160 0.08 5.65 -9.77
CA GLU A 160 1.25 6.54 -9.80
C GLU A 160 1.52 7.19 -8.44
N LEU A 161 0.45 7.55 -7.72
CA LEU A 161 0.52 8.14 -6.39
C LEU A 161 0.57 7.08 -5.27
N SER A 162 0.55 5.80 -5.62
CA SER A 162 0.48 4.69 -4.67
C SER A 162 -0.73 4.77 -3.73
N TYR A 163 -1.83 5.34 -4.20
CA TYR A 163 -3.10 5.31 -3.46
C TYR A 163 -3.82 3.99 -3.74
N PRO A 164 -4.09 3.19 -2.71
CA PRO A 164 -4.65 1.87 -2.92
C PRO A 164 -6.07 1.90 -3.49
N ARG A 165 -6.34 0.93 -4.36
CA ARG A 165 -7.68 0.50 -4.68
C ARG A 165 -8.34 -0.02 -3.42
N LEU A 166 -9.52 0.47 -3.09
CA LEU A 166 -10.32 0.08 -1.93
C LEU A 166 -11.52 -0.77 -2.32
N GLN A 167 -12.12 -0.51 -3.50
CA GLN A 167 -13.21 -1.32 -4.04
C GLN A 167 -12.79 -2.78 -4.14
N GLY A 168 -13.69 -3.69 -3.82
CA GLY A 168 -13.42 -5.13 -3.85
C GLY A 168 -12.63 -5.66 -2.67
N GLN A 169 -12.13 -4.82 -1.76
CA GLN A 169 -11.43 -5.29 -0.58
C GLN A 169 -12.40 -5.76 0.52
N HIS A 170 -12.04 -6.80 1.26
CA HIS A 170 -12.83 -7.32 2.38
C HIS A 170 -13.03 -6.26 3.47
N TYR A 171 -14.29 -6.04 3.85
CA TYR A 171 -14.65 -5.12 4.94
C TYR A 171 -13.89 -5.43 6.24
N ASN A 172 -13.86 -6.71 6.64
CA ASN A 172 -13.20 -7.13 7.87
C ASN A 172 -11.68 -6.84 7.85
N TYR A 173 -11.03 -6.98 6.68
CA TYR A 173 -9.63 -6.61 6.54
C TYR A 173 -9.43 -5.09 6.68
N MET A 174 -10.23 -4.28 6.00
CA MET A 174 -10.15 -2.83 6.07
C MET A 174 -10.39 -2.33 7.50
N LYS A 175 -11.39 -2.87 8.18
CA LYS A 175 -11.69 -2.55 9.59
C LYS A 175 -10.51 -2.86 10.51
N ARG A 176 -9.90 -4.03 10.36
CA ARG A 176 -8.70 -4.39 11.11
C ARG A 176 -7.53 -3.43 10.83
N GLN A 177 -7.32 -3.06 9.55
CA GLN A 177 -6.24 -2.14 9.19
C GLN A 177 -6.47 -0.73 9.75
N ALA A 178 -7.70 -0.24 9.74
CA ALA A 178 -8.07 1.03 10.36
C ALA A 178 -7.79 1.02 11.87
N ARG A 179 -8.18 -0.06 12.57
CA ARG A 179 -7.88 -0.22 14.00
C ARG A 179 -6.38 -0.21 14.28
N LEU A 180 -5.59 -1.01 13.54
CA LEU A 180 -4.13 -1.03 13.70
C LEU A 180 -3.49 0.33 13.46
N ALA A 181 -4.01 1.12 12.52
CA ALA A 181 -3.52 2.47 12.25
C ALA A 181 -3.89 3.44 13.38
N ARG A 182 -5.13 3.38 13.89
CA ARG A 182 -5.59 4.17 15.03
C ARG A 182 -4.76 3.89 16.29
N ASP A 183 -4.48 2.62 16.56
CA ASP A 183 -3.69 2.17 17.70
C ASP A 183 -2.17 2.40 17.49
N ARG A 184 -1.78 3.03 16.38
CA ARG A 184 -0.39 3.29 15.99
C ARG A 184 0.48 2.02 15.85
N LEU A 185 -0.15 0.87 15.70
CA LEU A 185 0.51 -0.41 15.45
C LEU A 185 0.84 -0.59 13.95
N ARG A 186 0.19 0.19 13.08
CA ARG A 186 0.49 0.30 11.66
C ARG A 186 0.86 1.73 11.33
N ARG A 187 2.06 1.95 10.81
CA ARG A 187 2.44 3.23 10.20
C ARG A 187 1.69 3.43 8.88
N ILE A 188 1.15 4.60 8.71
CA ILE A 188 0.43 5.04 7.51
C ILE A 188 0.87 6.46 7.16
N GLU A 189 0.53 6.92 5.96
CA GLU A 189 0.86 8.27 5.52
C GLU A 189 0.25 9.33 6.46
N PRO A 190 0.94 10.45 6.71
CA PRO A 190 0.48 11.48 7.65
C PRO A 190 -0.93 12.01 7.36
N VAL A 191 -1.28 12.17 6.08
CA VAL A 191 -2.61 12.61 5.66
C VAL A 191 -3.69 11.62 6.07
N MET A 192 -3.44 10.31 5.91
CA MET A 192 -4.35 9.28 6.40
C MET A 192 -4.39 9.22 7.93
N ALA A 193 -3.24 9.42 8.59
CA ALA A 193 -3.17 9.41 10.06
C ALA A 193 -4.00 10.52 10.68
N SER A 194 -4.09 11.71 10.06
CA SER A 194 -4.89 12.82 10.55
C SER A 194 -6.38 12.50 10.61
N LEU A 195 -6.89 11.65 9.72
CA LEU A 195 -8.30 11.25 9.72
C LEU A 195 -8.69 10.50 10.99
N PHE A 196 -7.76 9.73 11.60
CA PHE A 196 -8.01 9.01 12.85
C PHE A 196 -8.13 9.93 14.08
N THR A 197 -7.76 11.19 13.96
CA THR A 197 -8.01 12.22 14.98
C THR A 197 -9.28 13.02 14.73
N THR A 198 -9.79 12.98 13.48
CA THR A 198 -10.97 13.74 13.04
C THR A 198 -12.24 12.89 13.08
N LEU A 199 -12.15 11.64 12.64
CA LEU A 199 -13.28 10.71 12.52
C LEU A 199 -13.33 9.75 13.71
N THR A 200 -14.54 9.49 14.20
CA THR A 200 -14.77 8.47 15.24
C THR A 200 -14.59 7.04 14.71
N GLU A 201 -14.58 6.07 15.59
CA GLU A 201 -14.57 4.65 15.19
C GLU A 201 -15.83 4.29 14.39
N GLN A 202 -16.98 4.81 14.80
CA GLN A 202 -18.26 4.61 14.09
C GLN A 202 -18.22 5.23 12.68
N ASP A 203 -17.67 6.44 12.53
CA ASP A 203 -17.51 7.07 11.21
C ASP A 203 -16.65 6.20 10.28
N PHE A 204 -15.55 5.65 10.80
CA PHE A 204 -14.73 4.72 10.02
C PHE A 204 -15.48 3.44 9.65
N ASP A 205 -16.23 2.84 10.58
CA ASP A 205 -17.01 1.63 10.30
C ASP A 205 -18.04 1.90 9.18
N GLN A 206 -18.71 3.06 9.21
CA GLN A 206 -19.66 3.47 8.17
C GLN A 206 -18.97 3.69 6.81
N VAL A 207 -17.82 4.41 6.81
CA VAL A 207 -17.02 4.61 5.59
C VAL A 207 -16.57 3.28 5.01
N LEU A 208 -16.02 2.38 5.83
CA LEU A 208 -15.53 1.08 5.36
C LEU A 208 -16.66 0.17 4.88
N ASN A 209 -17.85 0.27 5.49
CA ASN A 209 -19.04 -0.39 5.00
C ASN A 209 -19.38 0.11 3.58
N TYR A 210 -19.53 1.41 3.40
CA TYR A 210 -19.81 2.00 2.09
C TYR A 210 -18.76 1.56 1.05
N VAL A 211 -17.48 1.66 1.38
CA VAL A 211 -16.37 1.27 0.50
C VAL A 211 -16.46 -0.20 0.07
N SER A 212 -16.85 -1.10 0.98
CA SER A 212 -16.99 -2.52 0.69
C SER A 212 -18.15 -2.85 -0.27
N HIS A 213 -19.06 -1.90 -0.48
CA HIS A 213 -20.17 -2.01 -1.44
C HIS A 213 -19.88 -1.31 -2.77
N LEU A 214 -18.78 -0.55 -2.89
CA LEU A 214 -18.42 0.11 -4.14
C LEU A 214 -18.28 -0.91 -5.27
N PRO A 215 -18.83 -0.61 -6.46
CA PRO A 215 -18.79 -1.53 -7.59
C PRO A 215 -17.36 -1.65 -8.12
N VAL A 216 -16.94 -2.88 -8.36
CA VAL A 216 -15.71 -3.20 -9.11
C VAL A 216 -16.09 -3.31 -10.59
N PRO A 217 -15.32 -2.71 -11.54
CA PRO A 217 -15.55 -2.91 -12.97
C PRO A 217 -15.62 -4.39 -13.34
N VAL A 218 -16.59 -4.77 -14.16
CA VAL A 218 -16.77 -6.18 -14.57
C VAL A 218 -15.52 -6.73 -15.26
N SER A 219 -14.77 -5.90 -15.99
CA SER A 219 -13.50 -6.27 -16.61
C SER A 219 -12.42 -6.71 -15.61
N ASP A 220 -12.51 -6.27 -14.36
CA ASP A 220 -11.53 -6.54 -13.33
C ASP A 220 -11.94 -7.73 -12.44
N LEU A 221 -13.17 -8.24 -12.61
CA LEU A 221 -13.71 -9.34 -11.83
C LEU A 221 -13.44 -10.69 -12.49
N ALA A 222 -13.28 -11.72 -11.67
CA ALA A 222 -13.40 -13.09 -12.13
C ALA A 222 -14.85 -13.36 -12.62
N PRO A 223 -15.03 -14.29 -13.57
CA PRO A 223 -16.36 -14.59 -14.13
C PRO A 223 -17.40 -14.97 -13.08
N ASP A 224 -16.97 -15.69 -12.07
CA ASP A 224 -17.80 -16.13 -10.93
C ASP A 224 -16.94 -16.54 -9.73
N THR A 225 -17.60 -16.96 -8.65
CA THR A 225 -16.92 -17.42 -7.42
C THR A 225 -16.30 -18.82 -7.52
N ALA A 226 -16.62 -19.56 -8.58
CA ALA A 226 -16.03 -20.88 -8.85
C ALA A 226 -14.75 -20.79 -9.68
N TRP A 227 -14.41 -19.59 -10.19
CA TRP A 227 -13.17 -19.38 -10.93
C TRP A 227 -11.97 -19.82 -10.10
N ARG A 228 -11.05 -20.48 -10.74
CA ARG A 228 -9.78 -20.89 -10.16
C ARG A 228 -8.64 -20.39 -11.04
N ASN A 229 -7.60 -19.92 -10.39
CA ASN A 229 -6.41 -19.47 -11.11
C ASN A 229 -5.80 -20.66 -11.91
N PRO A 230 -5.78 -20.55 -13.24
CA PRO A 230 -5.33 -21.67 -14.10
C PRO A 230 -3.84 -22.01 -13.92
N ASP A 231 -3.07 -21.10 -13.34
CA ASP A 231 -1.64 -21.29 -13.07
C ASP A 231 -1.37 -22.19 -11.87
N PHE A 232 -2.41 -22.50 -11.07
CA PHE A 232 -2.35 -23.33 -9.87
C PHE A 232 -3.23 -24.57 -10.04
N LYS A 233 -2.63 -25.65 -10.50
CA LYS A 233 -3.30 -26.96 -10.70
C LYS A 233 -2.89 -27.94 -9.63
#